data_51e52f973ecaa420abf3adcef0b51770
#
_entry.id   51e52f973ecaa420abf3adcef0b51770
#
_cell.length_a   1.000
_cell.length_b   1.000
_cell.length_c   1.000
_cell.angle_alpha   90.00
_cell.angle_beta   90.00
_cell.angle_gamma   90.00
#
_symmetry.space_group_name_H-M   'P 1'
#
loop_
_entity.id
_entity.type
_entity.pdbx_description
1 polymer ?
#
loop_
_entity_poly.entity_id
_entity_poly.type
_entity_poly.pdbx_seq_one_letter_code
_entity_poly.pdbx_strand_id
1 'polypeptide(L)'
;MRAPAPTADEREVIQLFDELRNRLLRYLLGFGLPCQDGEEVIQEAFLALFQHLQRGRSRQNLRGWIFRVAHNLGLKRRVARTREALVMSEEALTATLADPGENPEEQFLSSQQHTRLQMVFRALPEQDQWCLSLRAEGLRYREIAEVLDISLASVSTSLGRSLARLSRVAD
;
A
#
# COMPACT_ATOMS: atom_id res chain seq x y z
N MET A 1 -32.69 16.30 -16.31
CA MET A 1 -32.85 15.73 -14.95
C MET A 1 -31.55 15.94 -14.20
N ARG A 2 -31.53 16.81 -13.21
CA ARG A 2 -30.32 17.15 -12.45
C ARG A 2 -30.12 16.06 -11.39
N ALA A 3 -28.94 15.42 -11.38
CA ALA A 3 -28.61 14.45 -10.31
C ALA A 3 -28.75 15.12 -8.93
N PRO A 4 -29.27 14.44 -7.92
CA PRO A 4 -29.35 14.99 -6.56
C PRO A 4 -27.94 15.35 -6.06
N ALA A 5 -27.85 16.40 -5.25
CA ALA A 5 -26.57 16.80 -4.65
C ALA A 5 -26.04 15.66 -3.74
N PRO A 6 -24.73 15.41 -3.75
CA PRO A 6 -24.16 14.33 -2.96
C PRO A 6 -24.41 14.53 -1.45
N THR A 7 -24.71 13.46 -0.76
CA THR A 7 -24.91 13.43 0.70
C THR A 7 -23.60 13.80 1.43
N ALA A 8 -23.68 14.03 2.74
CA ALA A 8 -22.49 14.30 3.55
C ALA A 8 -21.48 13.12 3.51
N ASP A 9 -22.00 11.89 3.58
CA ASP A 9 -21.18 10.66 3.50
C ASP A 9 -20.51 10.51 2.14
N GLU A 10 -21.24 10.76 1.06
CA GLU A 10 -20.69 10.72 -0.30
C GLU A 10 -19.58 11.74 -0.50
N ARG A 11 -19.74 12.96 0.00
CA ARG A 11 -18.71 14.00 -0.07
C ARG A 11 -17.44 13.61 0.70
N GLU A 12 -17.59 13.04 1.89
CA GLU A 12 -16.48 12.59 2.70
C GLU A 12 -15.72 11.43 2.04
N VAL A 13 -16.43 10.47 1.46
CA VAL A 13 -15.83 9.37 0.71
C VAL A 13 -15.09 9.88 -0.53
N ILE A 14 -15.67 10.79 -1.29
CA ILE A 14 -15.03 11.39 -2.48
C ILE A 14 -13.75 12.12 -2.07
N GLN A 15 -13.78 12.93 -1.02
CA GLN A 15 -12.62 13.64 -0.52
C GLN A 15 -11.49 12.69 -0.11
N LEU A 16 -11.82 11.66 0.65
CA LEU A 16 -10.84 10.64 1.07
C LEU A 16 -10.31 9.83 -0.11
N PHE A 17 -11.14 9.56 -1.10
CA PHE A 17 -10.71 8.88 -2.33
C PHE A 17 -9.66 9.70 -3.07
N ASP A 18 -9.94 10.98 -3.33
CA ASP A 18 -9.01 11.88 -4.01
C ASP A 18 -7.68 12.01 -3.26
N GLU A 19 -7.74 12.06 -1.92
CA GLU A 19 -6.57 12.18 -1.07
C GLU A 19 -5.73 10.89 -0.99
N LEU A 20 -6.38 9.73 -0.88
CA LEU A 20 -5.72 8.49 -0.49
C LEU A 20 -5.53 7.47 -1.62
N ARG A 21 -6.24 7.60 -2.76
CA ARG A 21 -6.20 6.62 -3.85
C ARG A 21 -4.78 6.29 -4.30
N ASN A 22 -3.98 7.30 -4.61
CA ASN A 22 -2.61 7.10 -5.11
C ASN A 22 -1.68 6.51 -4.03
N ARG A 23 -1.88 6.88 -2.78
CA ARG A 23 -1.13 6.34 -1.64
C ARG A 23 -1.45 4.85 -1.41
N LEU A 24 -2.73 4.51 -1.45
CA LEU A 24 -3.19 3.12 -1.35
C LEU A 24 -2.67 2.29 -2.52
N LEU A 25 -2.70 2.82 -3.74
CA LEU A 25 -2.20 2.12 -4.91
C LEU A 25 -0.70 1.82 -4.78
N ARG A 26 0.13 2.80 -4.42
CA ARG A 26 1.57 2.57 -4.18
C ARG A 26 1.79 1.48 -3.12
N TYR A 27 1.05 1.53 -2.03
CA TYR A 27 1.12 0.53 -0.98
C TYR A 27 0.78 -0.87 -1.49
N LEU A 28 -0.31 -1.02 -2.23
CA LEU A 28 -0.77 -2.29 -2.80
C LEU A 28 0.18 -2.84 -3.87
N LEU A 29 0.77 -1.97 -4.69
CA LEU A 29 1.81 -2.37 -5.65
C LEU A 29 3.06 -2.91 -4.93
N GLY A 30 3.39 -2.38 -3.76
CA GLY A 30 4.43 -2.90 -2.88
C GLY A 30 4.16 -4.33 -2.38
N PHE A 31 2.92 -4.78 -2.36
CA PHE A 31 2.54 -6.18 -2.12
C PHE A 31 2.90 -7.13 -3.28
N GLY A 32 3.26 -6.60 -4.44
CA GLY A 32 3.41 -7.37 -5.65
C GLY A 32 2.10 -7.60 -6.41
N LEU A 33 1.04 -6.87 -6.08
CA LEU A 33 -0.21 -6.89 -6.85
C LEU A 33 -0.03 -6.14 -8.17
N PRO A 34 -0.60 -6.63 -9.30
CA PRO A 34 -0.73 -5.86 -10.51
C PRO A 34 -1.58 -4.61 -10.28
N CYS A 35 -1.35 -3.57 -11.08
CA CYS A 35 -2.07 -2.30 -10.98
C CYS A 35 -3.60 -2.49 -11.02
N GLN A 36 -4.10 -3.34 -11.91
CA GLN A 36 -5.53 -3.63 -12.01
C GLN A 36 -6.10 -4.23 -10.71
N ASP A 37 -5.41 -5.19 -10.11
CA ASP A 37 -5.85 -5.77 -8.83
C ASP A 37 -5.81 -4.75 -7.70
N GLY A 38 -4.78 -3.89 -7.68
CA GLY A 38 -4.70 -2.77 -6.74
C GLY A 38 -5.88 -1.81 -6.86
N GLU A 39 -6.26 -1.44 -8.08
CA GLU A 39 -7.43 -0.59 -8.34
C GLU A 39 -8.74 -1.23 -7.89
N GLU A 40 -8.92 -2.53 -8.12
CA GLU A 40 -10.11 -3.27 -7.67
C GLU A 40 -10.19 -3.33 -6.14
N VAL A 41 -9.05 -3.56 -5.47
CA VAL A 41 -8.97 -3.52 -4.00
C VAL A 41 -9.35 -2.14 -3.46
N ILE A 42 -8.88 -1.07 -4.10
CA ILE A 42 -9.21 0.31 -3.72
C ILE A 42 -10.71 0.56 -3.86
N GLN A 43 -11.32 0.18 -4.98
CA GLN A 43 -12.76 0.32 -5.19
C GLN A 43 -13.55 -0.42 -4.10
N GLU A 44 -13.18 -1.66 -3.81
CA GLU A 44 -13.84 -2.46 -2.79
C GLU A 44 -13.68 -1.85 -1.38
N ALA A 45 -12.48 -1.34 -1.06
CA ALA A 45 -12.20 -0.68 0.20
C ALA A 45 -13.03 0.60 0.40
N PHE A 46 -13.17 1.44 -0.64
CA PHE A 46 -13.97 2.65 -0.58
C PHE A 46 -15.48 2.37 -0.56
N LEU A 47 -15.93 1.32 -1.22
CA LEU A 47 -17.30 0.85 -1.09
C LEU A 47 -17.59 0.41 0.36
N ALA A 48 -16.68 -0.33 0.97
CA ALA A 48 -16.77 -0.71 2.37
C ALA A 48 -16.76 0.51 3.32
N LEU A 49 -15.96 1.54 3.00
CA LEU A 49 -15.97 2.81 3.74
C LEU A 49 -17.33 3.50 3.66
N PHE A 50 -17.90 3.61 2.48
CA PHE A 50 -19.22 4.20 2.28
C PHE A 50 -20.30 3.47 3.10
N GLN A 51 -20.32 2.15 3.06
CA GLN A 51 -21.23 1.34 3.86
C GLN A 51 -20.99 1.51 5.37
N HIS A 52 -19.75 1.65 5.79
CA HIS A 52 -19.36 1.92 7.18
C HIS A 52 -19.97 3.24 7.69
N LEU A 53 -19.87 4.29 6.89
CA LEU A 53 -20.43 5.61 7.21
C LEU A 53 -21.96 5.61 7.21
N GLN A 54 -22.59 4.97 6.21
CA GLN A 54 -24.05 4.85 6.14
C GLN A 54 -24.65 4.13 7.35
N ARG A 55 -23.92 3.20 7.94
CA ARG A 55 -24.33 2.50 9.16
C ARG A 55 -24.13 3.32 10.44
N GLY A 56 -23.72 4.59 10.32
CA GLY A 56 -23.47 5.46 11.46
C GLY A 56 -22.30 5.03 12.36
N ARG A 57 -21.35 4.29 11.81
CA ARG A 57 -20.18 3.83 12.56
C ARG A 57 -19.15 4.93 12.77
N SER A 58 -18.17 4.69 13.65
CA SER A 58 -17.16 5.68 14.02
C SER A 58 -16.45 6.30 12.83
N ARG A 59 -16.31 7.61 12.85
CA ARG A 59 -15.54 8.40 11.88
C ARG A 59 -14.12 8.71 12.32
N GLN A 60 -13.70 8.12 13.46
CA GLN A 60 -12.35 8.31 13.96
C GLN A 60 -11.34 7.56 13.11
N ASN A 61 -10.27 8.27 12.71
CA ASN A 61 -9.17 7.70 11.96
C ASN A 61 -9.58 6.91 10.71
N LEU A 62 -10.42 7.50 9.86
CA LEU A 62 -10.88 6.86 8.62
C LEU A 62 -9.71 6.52 7.68
N ARG A 63 -8.62 7.31 7.70
CA ARG A 63 -7.41 7.02 6.95
C ARG A 63 -6.77 5.69 7.40
N GLY A 64 -6.56 5.50 8.68
CA GLY A 64 -6.05 4.22 9.21
C GLY A 64 -6.99 3.07 8.93
N TRP A 65 -8.30 3.30 9.06
CA TRP A 65 -9.33 2.32 8.75
C TRP A 65 -9.28 1.85 7.29
N ILE A 66 -9.20 2.78 6.33
CA ILE A 66 -9.15 2.43 4.90
C ILE A 66 -7.86 1.68 4.52
N PHE A 67 -6.71 2.06 5.10
CA PHE A 67 -5.46 1.33 4.91
C PHE A 67 -5.55 -0.10 5.47
N ARG A 68 -6.19 -0.29 6.62
CA ARG A 68 -6.42 -1.61 7.20
C ARG A 68 -7.29 -2.49 6.30
N VAL A 69 -8.40 -1.95 5.80
CA VAL A 69 -9.29 -2.68 4.87
C VAL A 69 -8.55 -3.03 3.58
N ALA A 70 -7.86 -2.08 2.98
CA ALA A 70 -7.08 -2.29 1.76
C ALA A 70 -5.96 -3.33 1.97
N HIS A 71 -5.27 -3.30 3.11
CA HIS A 71 -4.26 -4.29 3.48
C HIS A 71 -4.86 -5.71 3.51
N ASN A 72 -5.96 -5.89 4.22
CA ASN A 72 -6.61 -7.19 4.36
C ASN A 72 -7.14 -7.72 3.02
N LEU A 73 -7.74 -6.85 2.20
CA LEU A 73 -8.20 -7.20 0.85
C LEU A 73 -7.02 -7.52 -0.07
N GLY A 74 -5.94 -6.77 0.01
CA GLY A 74 -4.70 -6.99 -0.73
C GLY A 74 -4.07 -8.35 -0.41
N LEU A 75 -4.03 -8.73 0.86
CA LEU A 75 -3.55 -10.07 1.27
C LEU A 75 -4.41 -11.19 0.68
N LYS A 76 -5.73 -11.06 0.75
CA LYS A 76 -6.65 -12.05 0.17
C LYS A 76 -6.46 -12.16 -1.34
N ARG A 77 -6.33 -11.05 -2.04
CA ARG A 77 -6.11 -11.03 -3.49
C ARG A 77 -4.77 -11.67 -3.85
N ARG A 78 -3.72 -11.38 -3.10
CA ARG A 78 -2.39 -11.99 -3.31
C ARG A 78 -2.43 -13.52 -3.13
N VAL A 79 -3.10 -14.01 -2.09
CA VAL A 79 -3.27 -15.46 -1.87
C VAL A 79 -4.05 -16.11 -3.00
N ALA A 80 -5.15 -15.49 -3.47
CA ALA A 80 -5.93 -15.98 -4.59
C ALA A 80 -5.09 -16.08 -5.87
N ARG A 81 -4.30 -15.05 -6.17
CA ARG A 81 -3.39 -15.06 -7.33
C ARG A 81 -2.33 -16.15 -7.25
N THR A 82 -1.76 -16.38 -6.07
CA THR A 82 -0.78 -17.47 -5.88
C THR A 82 -1.41 -18.82 -6.15
N ARG A 83 -2.64 -19.06 -5.73
CA ARG A 83 -3.39 -20.28 -6.01
C ARG A 83 -3.69 -20.43 -7.52
N GLU A 84 -4.12 -19.36 -8.18
CA GLU A 84 -4.35 -19.35 -9.63
C GLU A 84 -3.07 -19.64 -10.42
N ALA A 85 -1.94 -19.03 -10.04
CA ALA A 85 -0.64 -19.26 -10.66
C ALA A 85 -0.15 -20.71 -10.50
N LEU A 86 -0.44 -21.37 -9.36
CA LEU A 86 -0.14 -22.79 -9.14
C LEU A 86 -0.97 -23.71 -10.02
N VAL A 87 -2.18 -23.30 -10.39
CA VAL A 87 -3.07 -24.06 -11.29
C VAL A 87 -2.72 -23.86 -12.75
N MET A 88 -2.18 -22.69 -13.14
CA MET A 88 -1.88 -22.30 -14.51
C MET A 88 -0.39 -22.32 -14.86
N SER A 89 0.42 -23.09 -14.13
CA SER A 89 1.89 -23.10 -14.24
C SER A 89 2.46 -22.85 -15.64
N GLU A 90 3.42 -21.96 -15.73
CA GLU A 90 4.56 -21.80 -16.65
C GLU A 90 4.66 -20.57 -17.57
N GLU A 91 3.72 -19.68 -17.71
CA GLU A 91 3.90 -18.62 -18.72
C GLU A 91 3.62 -17.15 -18.29
N ALA A 92 3.97 -16.67 -17.11
CA ALA A 92 3.94 -15.22 -16.89
C ALA A 92 4.85 -14.74 -15.75
N LEU A 93 6.14 -14.72 -15.99
CA LEU A 93 7.08 -13.91 -15.21
C LEU A 93 7.55 -12.77 -16.11
N THR A 94 7.09 -11.57 -15.84
CA THR A 94 7.83 -10.29 -15.88
C THR A 94 6.90 -9.10 -16.15
N ALA A 95 6.68 -8.28 -15.15
CA ALA A 95 6.32 -6.87 -15.38
C ALA A 95 7.20 -6.02 -14.47
N THR A 96 8.23 -5.45 -15.05
CA THR A 96 9.11 -4.47 -14.40
C THR A 96 8.44 -3.10 -14.53
N LEU A 97 8.17 -2.44 -13.42
CA LEU A 97 7.71 -1.05 -13.40
C LEU A 97 8.92 -0.15 -13.64
N ALA A 98 8.94 0.54 -14.77
CA ALA A 98 9.88 1.63 -15.06
C ALA A 98 9.19 2.96 -14.75
N ASP A 99 9.85 3.81 -13.97
CA ASP A 99 9.45 5.18 -13.70
C ASP A 99 10.00 6.09 -14.83
N PRO A 100 9.17 6.88 -15.53
CA PRO A 100 9.64 7.71 -16.63
C PRO A 100 10.00 9.12 -16.16
N GLY A 101 11.26 9.51 -16.25
CA GLY A 101 11.69 10.90 -16.34
C GLY A 101 12.84 11.39 -15.48
N GLU A 102 14.07 11.06 -15.83
CA GLU A 102 15.28 11.77 -15.42
C GLU A 102 16.40 11.65 -16.47
N ASN A 103 17.40 12.55 -16.39
CA ASN A 103 18.53 12.72 -17.32
C ASN A 103 19.46 11.47 -17.36
N PRO A 104 20.01 11.01 -18.50
CA PRO A 104 20.69 9.72 -18.64
C PRO A 104 21.87 9.44 -17.70
N GLU A 105 22.65 10.45 -17.31
CA GLU A 105 23.80 10.26 -16.40
C GLU A 105 23.39 10.26 -14.94
N GLU A 106 22.45 11.11 -14.53
CA GLU A 106 21.82 11.07 -13.20
C GLU A 106 20.94 9.83 -13.05
N GLN A 107 20.27 9.38 -14.13
CA GLN A 107 19.53 8.14 -14.20
C GLN A 107 20.40 6.90 -13.93
N PHE A 108 21.64 6.87 -14.40
CA PHE A 108 22.49 5.68 -14.23
C PHE A 108 22.98 5.52 -12.80
N LEU A 109 23.41 6.59 -12.13
CA LEU A 109 23.82 6.56 -10.73
C LEU A 109 22.62 6.42 -9.79
N SER A 110 21.54 7.13 -10.06
CA SER A 110 20.27 7.02 -9.36
C SER A 110 19.64 5.64 -9.54
N SER A 111 19.72 5.04 -10.72
CA SER A 111 19.19 3.68 -10.97
C SER A 111 19.97 2.59 -10.24
N GLN A 112 21.31 2.71 -10.14
CA GLN A 112 22.11 1.74 -9.37
C GLN A 112 21.81 1.81 -7.87
N GLN A 113 21.74 3.02 -7.33
CA GLN A 113 21.42 3.23 -5.91
C GLN A 113 19.98 2.80 -5.63
N HIS A 114 19.05 3.15 -6.50
CA HIS A 114 17.66 2.70 -6.42
C HIS A 114 17.53 1.18 -6.48
N THR A 115 18.24 0.53 -7.39
CA THR A 115 18.29 -0.93 -7.50
C THR A 115 18.82 -1.58 -6.22
N ARG A 116 19.91 -1.03 -5.65
CA ARG A 116 20.46 -1.53 -4.39
C ARG A 116 19.47 -1.40 -3.23
N LEU A 117 18.82 -0.24 -3.10
CA LEU A 117 17.79 0.00 -2.09
C LEU A 117 16.61 -0.97 -2.25
N GLN A 118 16.15 -1.20 -3.49
CA GLN A 118 15.10 -2.18 -3.77
C GLN A 118 15.49 -3.60 -3.39
N MET A 119 16.74 -4.00 -3.68
CA MET A 119 17.23 -5.33 -3.30
C MET A 119 17.24 -5.50 -1.77
N VAL A 120 17.72 -4.49 -1.05
CA VAL A 120 17.72 -4.51 0.43
C VAL A 120 16.29 -4.52 0.98
N PHE A 121 15.41 -3.71 0.43
CA PHE A 121 13.99 -3.68 0.80
C PHE A 121 13.33 -5.06 0.62
N ARG A 122 13.52 -5.69 -0.54
CA ARG A 122 12.98 -7.03 -0.82
C ARG A 122 13.56 -8.14 0.06
N ALA A 123 14.78 -7.94 0.58
CA ALA A 123 15.43 -8.87 1.52
C ALA A 123 14.96 -8.68 2.97
N LEU A 124 14.19 -7.64 3.27
CA LEU A 124 13.60 -7.46 4.60
C LEU A 124 12.51 -8.50 4.86
N PRO A 125 12.28 -8.90 6.12
CA PRO A 125 11.09 -9.64 6.49
C PRO A 125 9.82 -8.92 6.02
N GLU A 126 8.79 -9.65 5.64
CA GLU A 126 7.57 -9.09 5.05
C GLU A 126 6.89 -8.06 5.96
N GLN A 127 6.81 -8.33 7.26
CA GLN A 127 6.28 -7.38 8.24
C GLN A 127 7.07 -6.06 8.25
N ASP A 128 8.40 -6.13 8.10
CA ASP A 128 9.27 -4.96 8.05
C ASP A 128 9.01 -4.14 6.77
N GLN A 129 8.81 -4.80 5.64
CA GLN A 129 8.44 -4.16 4.39
C GLN A 129 7.11 -3.42 4.52
N TRP A 130 6.09 -4.04 5.13
CA TRP A 130 4.79 -3.39 5.36
C TRP A 130 4.87 -2.20 6.30
N CYS A 131 5.58 -2.35 7.42
CA CYS A 131 5.81 -1.23 8.36
C CYS A 131 6.46 -0.05 7.66
N LEU A 132 7.50 -0.31 6.86
CA LEU A 132 8.23 0.73 6.15
C LEU A 132 7.37 1.39 5.08
N SER A 133 6.63 0.61 4.30
CA SER A 133 5.72 1.12 3.25
C SER A 133 4.59 1.98 3.84
N LEU A 134 3.96 1.53 4.92
CA LEU A 134 2.93 2.31 5.62
C LEU A 134 3.49 3.59 6.21
N ARG A 135 4.71 3.54 6.75
CA ARG A 135 5.39 4.74 7.27
C ARG A 135 5.72 5.73 6.16
N ALA A 136 6.16 5.26 4.99
CA ALA A 136 6.40 6.07 3.80
C ALA A 136 5.12 6.76 3.31
N GLU A 137 3.96 6.11 3.46
CA GLU A 137 2.66 6.72 3.17
C GLU A 137 2.16 7.67 4.29
N GLY A 138 2.98 7.91 5.29
CA GLY A 138 2.75 8.92 6.33
C GLY A 138 1.93 8.44 7.52
N LEU A 139 1.68 7.13 7.67
CA LEU A 139 0.99 6.59 8.83
C LEU A 139 1.86 6.72 10.09
N ARG A 140 1.20 6.99 11.22
CA ARG A 140 1.85 7.01 12.53
C ARG A 140 2.04 5.58 13.05
N TYR A 141 2.94 5.38 13.98
CA TYR A 141 3.23 4.05 14.55
C TYR A 141 1.99 3.33 15.09
N ARG A 142 1.08 4.06 15.76
CA ARG A 142 -0.18 3.50 16.25
C ARG A 142 -1.09 3.06 15.11
N GLU A 143 -1.17 3.85 14.04
CA GLU A 143 -1.96 3.52 12.85
C GLU A 143 -1.40 2.27 12.16
N ILE A 144 -0.07 2.16 12.05
CA ILE A 144 0.60 0.99 11.48
C ILE A 144 0.31 -0.26 12.33
N ALA A 145 0.40 -0.13 13.65
CA ALA A 145 0.07 -1.22 14.58
C ALA A 145 -1.37 -1.72 14.38
N GLU A 146 -2.32 -0.80 14.22
CA GLU A 146 -3.72 -1.13 13.96
C GLU A 146 -3.93 -1.77 12.57
N VAL A 147 -3.28 -1.25 11.52
CA VAL A 147 -3.36 -1.80 10.15
C VAL A 147 -2.86 -3.22 10.10
N LEU A 148 -1.74 -3.51 10.73
CA LEU A 148 -1.06 -4.80 10.68
C LEU A 148 -1.47 -5.76 11.81
N ASP A 149 -2.28 -5.30 12.76
CA ASP A 149 -2.68 -6.06 13.96
C ASP A 149 -1.47 -6.59 14.75
N ILE A 150 -0.51 -5.70 15.00
CA ILE A 150 0.71 -5.98 15.76
C ILE A 150 0.90 -4.95 16.88
N SER A 151 1.79 -5.24 17.82
CA SER A 151 2.09 -4.31 18.92
C SER A 151 2.86 -3.07 18.44
N LEU A 152 2.70 -1.96 19.17
CA LEU A 152 3.46 -0.73 18.92
C LEU A 152 4.98 -0.98 19.02
N ALA A 153 5.40 -1.82 19.97
CA ALA A 153 6.80 -2.22 20.12
C ALA A 153 7.31 -2.98 18.89
N SER A 154 6.49 -3.85 18.30
CA SER A 154 6.82 -4.56 17.06
C SER A 154 7.01 -3.60 15.89
N VAL A 155 6.14 -2.59 15.74
CA VAL A 155 6.30 -1.54 14.72
C VAL A 155 7.62 -0.79 14.90
N SER A 156 7.91 -0.35 16.12
CA SER A 156 9.15 0.37 16.45
C SER A 156 10.40 -0.45 16.13
N THR A 157 10.40 -1.73 16.50
CA THR A 157 11.51 -2.66 16.23
C THR A 157 11.67 -2.90 14.72
N SER A 158 10.59 -3.16 14.00
CA SER A 158 10.59 -3.35 12.55
C SER A 158 11.15 -2.14 11.81
N LEU A 159 10.66 -0.95 12.14
CA LEU A 159 11.14 0.30 11.52
C LEU A 159 12.60 0.60 11.86
N GLY A 160 13.00 0.47 13.12
CA GLY A 160 14.39 0.69 13.54
C GLY A 160 15.37 -0.23 12.81
N ARG A 161 15.06 -1.52 12.74
CA ARG A 161 15.87 -2.53 12.03
C ARG A 161 15.94 -2.25 10.53
N SER A 162 14.82 -1.93 9.92
CA SER A 162 14.72 -1.66 8.47
C SER A 162 15.51 -0.42 8.08
N LEU A 163 15.35 0.68 8.83
CA LEU A 163 16.06 1.92 8.59
C LEU A 163 17.58 1.74 8.77
N ALA A 164 18.01 1.00 9.79
CA ALA A 164 19.43 0.70 9.98
C ALA A 164 20.06 -0.11 8.84
N ARG A 165 19.28 -1.01 8.20
CA ARG A 165 19.74 -1.76 7.02
C ARG A 165 19.80 -0.88 5.77
N LEU A 166 18.79 -0.05 5.55
CA LEU A 166 18.73 0.83 4.38
C LEU A 166 19.79 1.93 4.44
N SER A 167 20.06 2.52 5.60
CA SER A 167 21.08 3.57 5.73
C SER A 167 22.49 3.08 5.38
N ARG A 168 22.84 1.82 5.69
CA ARG A 168 24.13 1.22 5.33
C ARG A 168 24.37 1.10 3.82
N VAL A 169 23.34 1.17 3.02
CA VAL A 169 23.41 1.03 1.56
C VAL A 169 23.32 2.40 0.87
N ALA A 170 22.79 3.40 1.59
CA ALA A 170 22.70 4.78 1.11
C ALA A 170 24.04 5.55 1.25
N ASP A 171 24.92 5.11 2.16
CA ASP A 171 26.28 5.63 2.32
C ASP A 171 27.26 4.93 1.34
#